data_8b8f6e505d6cb5f25ea5675b9753f865
#
_entry.id   8b8f6e505d6cb5f25ea5675b9753f865
#
_cell.length_a   1.000
_cell.length_b   1.000
_cell.length_c   1.000
_cell.angle_alpha   90.00
_cell.angle_beta   90.00
_cell.angle_gamma   90.00
#
_symmetry.space_group_name_H-M   'P 1'
#
loop_
_entity.id
_entity.type
_entity.pdbx_description
1 polymer ?
#
loop_
_entity_poly.entity_id
_entity_poly.type
_entity_poly.pdbx_seq_one_letter_code
_entity_poly.pdbx_strand_id
1 'polypeptide(L)'
;MNPFMKTLKKIAAAYNGVSLILRIAIGLVVGVILALVCPGATWLRELGNLFVGALKGIAPVLVFVIVGSSKLDRRFGTVVWLYMLTTFVAAALSVVTSMLFPQMLLLAEAAEAEVIPQGLGEVMHTLLSNIVSNPISAIMNGNYIGILMWGCLFGVAMKKLGADSTKVFLSNTADAVSTIVRWIINLAPFGIMGLVFTNVVSNGLAIFTQYGKLLLLLVGTMLFMALVINPIIIFIYLRCNPYPLVFRCLRESGLTAFFTRSSAANIPVNMAMCEKLGLDKDFYSVSIPLGATINMDGAA
;
A
#
# COMPACT_ATOMS: atom_id res chain seq x y z
N MET A 1 -29.53 -2.76 -28.05
CA MET A 1 -28.67 -2.11 -27.05
C MET A 1 -28.80 -0.59 -27.24
N ASN A 2 -29.31 0.10 -26.21
CA ASN A 2 -29.68 1.52 -26.25
C ASN A 2 -28.46 2.40 -26.69
N PRO A 3 -28.60 3.38 -27.58
CA PRO A 3 -27.50 4.24 -28.07
C PRO A 3 -26.75 4.93 -26.92
N PHE A 4 -27.46 5.28 -25.84
CA PHE A 4 -26.89 5.83 -24.62
C PHE A 4 -25.88 4.86 -23.97
N MET A 5 -26.19 3.57 -23.89
CA MET A 5 -25.28 2.53 -23.36
C MET A 5 -24.04 2.33 -24.25
N LYS A 6 -24.15 2.51 -25.57
CA LYS A 6 -23.00 2.45 -26.49
C LYS A 6 -22.05 3.64 -26.25
N THR A 7 -22.60 4.82 -26.04
CA THR A 7 -21.81 6.04 -25.77
C THR A 7 -21.12 5.94 -24.42
N LEU A 8 -21.81 5.49 -23.36
CA LEU A 8 -21.22 5.23 -22.04
C LEU A 8 -20.08 4.22 -22.09
N LYS A 9 -20.26 3.12 -22.85
CA LYS A 9 -19.19 2.11 -23.02
C LYS A 9 -17.98 2.68 -23.78
N LYS A 10 -18.19 3.54 -24.78
CA LYS A 10 -17.08 4.21 -25.48
C LYS A 10 -16.33 5.18 -24.57
N ILE A 11 -17.04 5.97 -23.77
CA ILE A 11 -16.43 6.89 -22.80
C ILE A 11 -15.66 6.11 -21.73
N ALA A 12 -16.25 5.05 -21.19
CA ALA A 12 -15.58 4.17 -20.22
C ALA A 12 -14.34 3.47 -20.81
N ALA A 13 -14.41 3.02 -22.06
CA ALA A 13 -13.27 2.43 -22.75
C ALA A 13 -12.16 3.44 -23.01
N ALA A 14 -12.50 4.65 -23.46
CA ALA A 14 -11.55 5.75 -23.65
C ALA A 14 -10.91 6.16 -22.31
N TYR A 15 -11.71 6.27 -21.24
CA TYR A 15 -11.23 6.57 -19.89
C TYR A 15 -10.28 5.48 -19.38
N ASN A 16 -10.61 4.21 -19.54
CA ASN A 16 -9.78 3.09 -19.10
C ASN A 16 -8.54 2.86 -19.98
N GLY A 17 -8.52 3.38 -21.20
CA GLY A 17 -7.35 3.37 -22.08
C GLY A 17 -6.24 4.32 -21.65
N VAL A 18 -6.56 5.31 -20.80
CA VAL A 18 -5.58 6.23 -20.22
C VAL A 18 -5.01 5.62 -18.93
N SER A 19 -3.68 5.69 -18.75
CA SER A 19 -3.06 5.19 -17.54
C SER A 19 -3.65 5.87 -16.28
N LEU A 20 -3.81 5.11 -15.20
CA LEU A 20 -4.37 5.64 -13.95
C LEU A 20 -3.55 6.83 -13.42
N ILE A 21 -2.22 6.81 -13.63
CA ILE A 21 -1.32 7.90 -13.23
C ILE A 21 -1.69 9.20 -13.94
N LEU A 22 -1.87 9.13 -15.25
CA LEU A 22 -2.22 10.32 -16.03
C LEU A 22 -3.62 10.84 -15.63
N ARG A 23 -4.57 9.95 -15.37
CA ARG A 23 -5.90 10.33 -14.86
C ARG A 23 -5.84 11.03 -13.51
N ILE A 24 -4.98 10.56 -12.60
CA ILE A 24 -4.76 11.20 -11.30
C ILE A 24 -4.08 12.55 -11.46
N ALA A 25 -3.07 12.66 -12.33
CA ALA A 25 -2.41 13.93 -12.62
C ALA A 25 -3.40 14.96 -13.18
N ILE A 26 -4.31 14.55 -14.09
CA ILE A 26 -5.40 15.39 -14.58
C ILE A 26 -6.33 15.77 -13.42
N GLY A 27 -6.75 14.83 -12.60
CA GLY A 27 -7.59 15.08 -11.42
C GLY A 27 -6.97 16.10 -10.46
N LEU A 28 -5.66 15.97 -10.20
CA LEU A 28 -4.91 16.92 -9.38
C LEU A 28 -4.95 18.34 -9.96
N VAL A 29 -4.61 18.49 -11.25
CA VAL A 29 -4.63 19.81 -11.94
C VAL A 29 -6.04 20.40 -11.92
N VAL A 30 -7.06 19.61 -12.24
CA VAL A 30 -8.47 20.05 -12.21
C VAL A 30 -8.87 20.44 -10.78
N GLY A 31 -8.46 19.71 -9.76
CA GLY A 31 -8.72 20.03 -8.36
C GLY A 31 -8.15 21.40 -7.95
N VAL A 32 -6.91 21.69 -8.37
CA VAL A 32 -6.29 23.01 -8.16
C VAL A 32 -7.08 24.11 -8.86
N ILE A 33 -7.38 23.93 -10.15
CA ILE A 33 -8.11 24.95 -10.94
C ILE A 33 -9.48 25.22 -10.31
N LEU A 34 -10.22 24.16 -9.94
CA LEU A 34 -11.53 24.31 -9.31
C LEU A 34 -11.45 25.00 -7.94
N ALA A 35 -10.39 24.72 -7.16
CA ALA A 35 -10.18 25.40 -5.88
C ALA A 35 -9.94 26.92 -6.04
N LEU A 36 -9.26 27.33 -7.12
CA LEU A 36 -8.98 28.74 -7.41
C LEU A 36 -10.19 29.46 -8.03
N VAL A 37 -10.93 28.78 -8.91
CA VAL A 37 -12.04 29.40 -9.65
C VAL A 37 -13.37 29.35 -8.88
N CYS A 38 -13.64 28.22 -8.21
CA CYS A 38 -14.90 27.95 -7.52
C CYS A 38 -14.68 27.42 -6.09
N PRO A 39 -14.09 28.20 -5.17
CA PRO A 39 -13.79 27.74 -3.81
C PRO A 39 -15.03 27.33 -3.01
N GLY A 40 -16.23 27.80 -3.40
CA GLY A 40 -17.50 27.44 -2.77
C GLY A 40 -18.07 26.07 -3.16
N ALA A 41 -17.43 25.31 -4.06
CA ALA A 41 -17.92 23.99 -4.49
C ALA A 41 -17.65 22.89 -3.44
N THR A 42 -18.28 23.02 -2.28
CA THR A 42 -18.03 22.14 -1.09
C THR A 42 -18.31 20.67 -1.35
N TRP A 43 -19.18 20.33 -2.31
CA TRP A 43 -19.46 18.94 -2.68
C TRP A 43 -18.22 18.18 -3.19
N LEU A 44 -17.21 18.88 -3.72
CA LEU A 44 -15.95 18.26 -4.12
C LEU A 44 -15.18 17.68 -2.94
N ARG A 45 -15.33 18.23 -1.73
CA ARG A 45 -14.72 17.68 -0.51
C ARG A 45 -15.23 16.29 -0.22
N GLU A 46 -16.53 16.07 -0.46
CA GLU A 46 -17.15 14.76 -0.21
C GLU A 46 -16.60 13.67 -1.12
N LEU A 47 -16.18 13.97 -2.34
CA LEU A 47 -15.50 13.00 -3.19
C LEU A 47 -14.18 12.50 -2.58
N GLY A 48 -13.41 13.41 -2.00
CA GLY A 48 -12.19 13.07 -1.26
C GLY A 48 -12.47 12.23 -0.03
N ASN A 49 -13.43 12.65 0.79
CA ASN A 49 -13.83 11.97 2.02
C ASN A 49 -14.36 10.56 1.74
N LEU A 50 -15.24 10.41 0.75
CA LEU A 50 -15.77 9.10 0.34
C LEU A 50 -14.68 8.16 -0.16
N PHE A 51 -13.74 8.67 -0.95
CA PHE A 51 -12.62 7.86 -1.46
C PHE A 51 -11.74 7.34 -0.33
N VAL A 52 -11.32 8.23 0.58
CA VAL A 52 -10.49 7.84 1.75
C VAL A 52 -11.26 6.93 2.69
N GLY A 53 -12.54 7.23 2.95
CA GLY A 53 -13.42 6.41 3.78
C GLY A 53 -13.59 5.00 3.21
N ALA A 54 -13.79 4.87 1.90
CA ALA A 54 -13.90 3.57 1.25
C ALA A 54 -12.61 2.75 1.35
N LEU A 55 -11.44 3.39 1.16
CA LEU A 55 -10.14 2.72 1.32
C LEU A 55 -9.91 2.29 2.77
N LYS A 56 -10.15 3.18 3.74
CA LYS A 56 -9.99 2.86 5.18
C LYS A 56 -10.95 1.75 5.61
N GLY A 57 -12.16 1.73 5.09
CA GLY A 57 -13.16 0.72 5.45
C GLY A 57 -12.85 -0.69 4.91
N ILE A 58 -12.31 -0.80 3.69
CA ILE A 58 -12.03 -2.11 3.08
C ILE A 58 -10.67 -2.70 3.48
N ALA A 59 -9.70 -1.87 3.84
CA ALA A 59 -8.33 -2.29 4.10
C ALA A 59 -8.19 -3.35 5.20
N PRO A 60 -8.85 -3.24 6.37
CA PRO A 60 -8.79 -4.25 7.43
C PRO A 60 -9.29 -5.62 6.96
N VAL A 61 -10.40 -5.64 6.23
CA VAL A 61 -10.99 -6.87 5.67
C VAL A 61 -10.05 -7.49 4.65
N LEU A 62 -9.50 -6.67 3.74
CA LEU A 62 -8.53 -7.11 2.75
C LEU A 62 -7.34 -7.82 3.41
N VAL A 63 -6.72 -7.18 4.41
CA VAL A 63 -5.54 -7.73 5.08
C VAL A 63 -5.88 -9.04 5.78
N PHE A 64 -6.98 -9.10 6.53
CA PHE A 64 -7.39 -10.32 7.22
C PHE A 64 -7.60 -11.50 6.25
N VAL A 65 -8.35 -11.27 5.16
CA VAL A 65 -8.70 -12.32 4.21
C VAL A 65 -7.47 -12.80 3.42
N ILE A 66 -6.60 -11.88 2.96
CA ILE A 66 -5.38 -12.26 2.24
C ILE A 66 -4.44 -13.05 3.13
N VAL A 67 -4.17 -12.59 4.34
CA VAL A 67 -3.29 -13.29 5.29
C VAL A 67 -3.88 -14.65 5.67
N GLY A 68 -5.19 -14.71 5.93
CA GLY A 68 -5.89 -15.95 6.27
C GLY A 68 -5.94 -16.98 5.12
N SER A 69 -5.85 -16.56 3.85
CA SER A 69 -5.81 -17.45 2.69
C SER A 69 -4.41 -17.88 2.26
N SER A 70 -3.36 -17.32 2.83
CA SER A 70 -1.96 -17.58 2.44
C SER A 70 -1.49 -18.99 2.80
N LYS A 71 -0.69 -19.61 1.91
CA LYS A 71 -0.06 -20.91 2.16
C LYS A 71 1.28 -20.70 2.87
N LEU A 72 1.35 -21.00 4.16
CA LEU A 72 2.58 -20.92 4.93
C LEU A 72 3.41 -22.21 4.79
N ASP A 73 4.69 -22.10 4.43
CA ASP A 73 5.64 -23.21 4.42
C ASP A 73 6.76 -23.02 5.47
N ARG A 74 7.50 -24.09 5.81
CA ARG A 74 8.52 -24.10 6.88
C ARG A 74 9.70 -23.13 6.66
N ARG A 75 10.03 -22.83 5.39
CA ARG A 75 11.09 -21.86 5.02
C ARG A 75 10.70 -20.40 5.24
N PHE A 76 9.51 -20.20 5.71
CA PHE A 76 8.85 -18.91 5.84
C PHE A 76 9.48 -18.00 6.90
N GLY A 77 10.06 -18.58 7.96
CA GLY A 77 10.62 -17.79 9.06
C GLY A 77 11.73 -16.83 8.61
N THR A 78 12.62 -17.28 7.73
CA THR A 78 13.70 -16.43 7.21
C THR A 78 13.18 -15.30 6.33
N VAL A 79 12.16 -15.57 5.50
CA VAL A 79 11.55 -14.53 4.64
C VAL A 79 10.81 -13.49 5.48
N VAL A 80 10.02 -13.95 6.45
CA VAL A 80 9.31 -13.03 7.37
C VAL A 80 10.32 -12.18 8.14
N TRP A 81 11.42 -12.79 8.63
CA TRP A 81 12.47 -12.04 9.30
C TRP A 81 13.10 -10.98 8.42
N LEU A 82 13.42 -11.30 7.15
CA LEU A 82 13.96 -10.33 6.20
C LEU A 82 12.96 -9.21 5.89
N TYR A 83 11.68 -9.53 5.75
CA TYR A 83 10.65 -8.53 5.54
C TYR A 83 10.51 -7.60 6.75
N MET A 84 10.48 -8.16 7.96
CA MET A 84 10.47 -7.35 9.19
C MET A 84 11.71 -6.47 9.30
N LEU A 85 12.88 -7.02 8.97
CA LEU A 85 14.14 -6.29 9.01
C LEU A 85 14.14 -5.11 8.01
N THR A 86 13.76 -5.35 6.74
CA THR A 86 13.75 -4.29 5.72
C THR A 86 12.72 -3.23 6.03
N THR A 87 11.51 -3.60 6.46
CA THR A 87 10.47 -2.66 6.88
C THR A 87 10.90 -1.84 8.09
N PHE A 88 11.53 -2.48 9.11
CA PHE A 88 12.06 -1.76 10.28
C PHE A 88 13.17 -0.77 9.88
N VAL A 89 14.09 -1.19 9.02
CA VAL A 89 15.17 -0.31 8.53
C VAL A 89 14.60 0.83 7.70
N ALA A 90 13.57 0.58 6.87
CA ALA A 90 12.88 1.62 6.11
C ALA A 90 12.18 2.63 7.04
N ALA A 91 11.50 2.16 8.09
CA ALA A 91 10.87 3.01 9.09
C ALA A 91 11.92 3.84 9.87
N ALA A 92 13.02 3.21 10.30
CA ALA A 92 14.11 3.92 10.96
C ALA A 92 14.75 4.99 10.05
N LEU A 93 14.95 4.66 8.77
CA LEU A 93 15.47 5.59 7.78
C LEU A 93 14.52 6.78 7.58
N SER A 94 13.20 6.55 7.48
CA SER A 94 12.24 7.63 7.32
C SER A 94 12.18 8.54 8.55
N VAL A 95 12.29 8.00 9.77
CA VAL A 95 12.41 8.80 11.00
C VAL A 95 13.67 9.67 10.97
N VAL A 96 14.84 9.07 10.67
CA VAL A 96 16.11 9.81 10.57
C VAL A 96 16.02 10.90 9.49
N THR A 97 15.47 10.59 8.34
CA THR A 97 15.33 11.55 7.23
C THR A 97 14.38 12.68 7.62
N SER A 98 13.28 12.37 8.30
CA SER A 98 12.35 13.38 8.82
C SER A 98 12.97 14.27 9.88
N MET A 99 13.85 13.73 10.73
CA MET A 99 14.60 14.53 11.73
C MET A 99 15.65 15.44 11.08
N LEU A 100 16.32 14.97 10.02
CA LEU A 100 17.33 15.76 9.29
C LEU A 100 16.70 16.85 8.42
N PHE A 101 15.50 16.59 7.90
CA PHE A 101 14.78 17.50 7.01
C PHE A 101 13.35 17.72 7.54
N PRO A 102 13.19 18.41 8.68
CA PRO A 102 11.87 18.61 9.26
C PRO A 102 10.96 19.36 8.29
N GLN A 103 9.80 18.76 8.00
CA GLN A 103 8.78 19.36 7.14
C GLN A 103 7.59 19.76 8.02
N MET A 104 7.29 21.06 8.05
CA MET A 104 6.03 21.51 8.63
C MET A 104 4.92 21.28 7.61
N LEU A 105 4.12 20.25 7.82
CA LEU A 105 2.92 20.01 7.03
C LEU A 105 1.81 20.91 7.59
N LEU A 106 1.27 21.79 6.76
CA LEU A 106 -0.01 22.44 7.04
C LEU A 106 -1.09 21.40 6.78
N LEU A 107 -1.29 20.50 7.75
CA LEU A 107 -2.43 19.59 7.74
C LEU A 107 -3.67 20.46 7.97
N ALA A 108 -4.58 20.48 7.00
CA ALA A 108 -5.92 20.99 7.21
C ALA A 108 -6.55 20.15 8.32
N GLU A 109 -6.83 20.81 9.44
CA GLU A 109 -7.50 20.30 10.64
C GLU A 109 -7.22 18.85 11.03
N ALA A 110 -6.46 18.76 12.10
CA ALA A 110 -6.41 17.72 13.12
C ALA A 110 -6.94 16.34 12.69
N ALA A 111 -6.05 15.46 12.22
CA ALA A 111 -6.09 14.13 12.81
C ALA A 111 -6.20 14.35 14.33
N GLU A 112 -7.22 13.79 14.97
CA GLU A 112 -7.34 13.75 16.42
C GLU A 112 -5.95 13.48 16.98
N ALA A 113 -5.48 14.36 17.88
CA ALA A 113 -4.13 14.28 18.40
C ALA A 113 -3.94 12.87 18.97
N GLU A 114 -3.26 12.01 18.23
CA GLU A 114 -2.89 10.70 18.75
C GLU A 114 -2.09 10.97 20.02
N VAL A 115 -2.52 10.36 21.12
CA VAL A 115 -1.87 10.49 22.43
C VAL A 115 -0.43 10.04 22.24
N ILE A 116 0.51 10.99 22.31
CA ILE A 116 1.94 10.68 22.17
C ILE A 116 2.32 9.78 23.34
N PRO A 117 2.81 8.55 23.10
CA PRO A 117 3.18 7.64 24.18
C PRO A 117 4.27 8.26 25.05
N GLN A 118 4.07 8.25 26.37
CA GLN A 118 5.00 8.86 27.30
C GLN A 118 6.26 8.05 27.57
N GLY A 119 6.38 6.82 27.00
CA GLY A 119 7.57 5.98 27.16
C GLY A 119 7.52 4.66 26.39
N LEU A 120 8.69 4.04 26.23
CA LEU A 120 8.84 2.75 25.54
C LEU A 120 7.98 1.64 26.17
N GLY A 121 7.79 1.67 27.50
CA GLY A 121 6.95 0.69 28.20
C GLY A 121 5.48 0.76 27.80
N GLU A 122 4.95 1.95 27.61
CA GLU A 122 3.56 2.18 27.18
C GLU A 122 3.36 1.73 25.72
N VAL A 123 4.34 2.02 24.86
CA VAL A 123 4.33 1.52 23.46
C VAL A 123 4.31 0.00 23.42
N MET A 124 5.19 -0.65 24.19
CA MET A 124 5.25 -2.12 24.25
C MET A 124 3.96 -2.73 24.83
N HIS A 125 3.40 -2.14 25.87
CA HIS A 125 2.12 -2.58 26.42
C HIS A 125 0.99 -2.47 25.40
N THR A 126 0.91 -1.34 24.69
CA THR A 126 -0.09 -1.09 23.65
C THR A 126 0.06 -2.08 22.51
N LEU A 127 1.30 -2.35 22.04
CA LEU A 127 1.57 -3.33 21.00
C LEU A 127 1.13 -4.74 21.43
N LEU A 128 1.49 -5.18 22.63
CA LEU A 128 1.10 -6.51 23.15
C LEU A 128 -0.42 -6.62 23.34
N SER A 129 -1.06 -5.59 23.84
CA SER A 129 -2.53 -5.56 23.99
C SER A 129 -3.23 -5.60 22.62
N ASN A 130 -2.69 -4.92 21.62
CA ASN A 130 -3.21 -4.92 20.26
C ASN A 130 -3.10 -6.30 19.58
N ILE A 131 -2.04 -7.08 19.87
CA ILE A 131 -1.86 -8.43 19.33
C ILE A 131 -3.00 -9.36 19.75
N VAL A 132 -3.42 -9.30 21.03
CA VAL A 132 -4.45 -10.17 21.61
C VAL A 132 -5.85 -9.57 21.63
N SER A 133 -6.03 -8.43 20.97
CA SER A 133 -7.34 -7.77 20.86
C SER A 133 -8.38 -8.69 20.19
N ASN A 134 -9.65 -8.47 20.47
CA ASN A 134 -10.75 -9.23 19.84
C ASN A 134 -10.63 -9.11 18.29
N PRO A 135 -10.70 -10.22 17.52
CA PRO A 135 -10.48 -10.19 16.07
C PRO A 135 -11.49 -9.32 15.32
N ILE A 136 -12.77 -9.30 15.75
CA ILE A 136 -13.80 -8.45 15.14
C ILE A 136 -13.53 -6.98 15.46
N SER A 137 -13.21 -6.68 16.72
CA SER A 137 -12.82 -5.32 17.13
C SER A 137 -11.56 -4.84 16.41
N ALA A 138 -10.57 -5.72 16.20
CA ALA A 138 -9.37 -5.38 15.44
C ALA A 138 -9.72 -4.97 14.00
N ILE A 139 -10.62 -5.69 13.34
CA ILE A 139 -11.08 -5.36 11.97
C ILE A 139 -11.86 -4.04 11.98
N MET A 140 -12.79 -3.85 12.92
CA MET A 140 -13.62 -2.65 13.01
C MET A 140 -12.80 -1.38 13.28
N ASN A 141 -11.78 -1.48 14.14
CA ASN A 141 -10.96 -0.34 14.55
C ASN A 141 -9.67 -0.18 13.71
N GLY A 142 -9.45 -1.03 12.71
CA GLY A 142 -8.24 -0.98 11.89
C GLY A 142 -6.96 -1.30 12.67
N ASN A 143 -7.03 -2.13 13.72
CA ASN A 143 -5.86 -2.60 14.45
C ASN A 143 -5.13 -3.66 13.62
N TYR A 144 -4.24 -3.21 12.74
CA TYR A 144 -3.54 -4.08 11.79
C TYR A 144 -2.68 -5.16 12.46
N ILE A 145 -2.11 -4.89 13.63
CA ILE A 145 -1.31 -5.88 14.38
C ILE A 145 -2.19 -7.04 14.83
N GLY A 146 -3.34 -6.75 15.42
CA GLY A 146 -4.33 -7.76 15.78
C GLY A 146 -4.89 -8.50 14.55
N ILE A 147 -5.18 -7.77 13.46
CA ILE A 147 -5.66 -8.36 12.20
C ILE A 147 -4.65 -9.35 11.64
N LEU A 148 -3.36 -9.00 11.59
CA LEU A 148 -2.30 -9.87 11.10
C LEU A 148 -2.16 -11.11 11.97
N MET A 149 -2.15 -10.94 13.30
CA MET A 149 -2.04 -12.07 14.23
C MET A 149 -3.20 -13.06 14.06
N TRP A 150 -4.44 -12.57 14.10
CA TRP A 150 -5.62 -13.41 13.93
C TRP A 150 -5.73 -14.00 12.52
N GLY A 151 -5.36 -13.24 11.48
CA GLY A 151 -5.28 -13.74 10.11
C GLY A 151 -4.28 -14.88 9.96
N CYS A 152 -3.09 -14.76 10.54
CA CYS A 152 -2.08 -15.82 10.56
C CYS A 152 -2.58 -17.06 11.30
N LEU A 153 -3.13 -16.91 12.52
CA LEU A 153 -3.65 -18.03 13.31
C LEU A 153 -4.79 -18.73 12.58
N PHE A 154 -5.72 -17.97 12.01
CA PHE A 154 -6.82 -18.50 11.21
C PHE A 154 -6.29 -19.25 9.97
N GLY A 155 -5.36 -18.67 9.22
CA GLY A 155 -4.74 -19.30 8.05
C GLY A 155 -4.04 -20.62 8.38
N VAL A 156 -3.28 -20.67 9.49
CA VAL A 156 -2.63 -21.90 9.95
C VAL A 156 -3.65 -22.97 10.35
N ALA A 157 -4.70 -22.59 11.08
CA ALA A 157 -5.78 -23.50 11.46
C ALA A 157 -6.51 -24.04 10.24
N MET A 158 -6.87 -23.18 9.30
CA MET A 158 -7.56 -23.57 8.07
C MET A 158 -6.70 -24.43 7.15
N LYS A 159 -5.38 -24.25 7.13
CA LYS A 159 -4.46 -25.15 6.42
C LYS A 159 -4.50 -26.56 6.95
N LYS A 160 -4.63 -26.75 8.27
CA LYS A 160 -4.64 -28.06 8.93
C LYS A 160 -6.00 -28.76 8.87
N LEU A 161 -7.08 -28.00 9.05
CA LEU A 161 -8.43 -28.53 9.28
C LEU A 161 -9.36 -28.34 8.06
N GLY A 162 -9.08 -27.35 7.21
CA GLY A 162 -9.97 -26.99 6.12
C GLY A 162 -9.90 -27.98 4.97
N ALA A 163 -11.06 -28.37 4.45
CA ALA A 163 -11.17 -29.09 3.19
C ALA A 163 -10.67 -28.24 2.01
N ASP A 164 -10.30 -28.85 0.89
CA ASP A 164 -9.78 -28.12 -0.27
C ASP A 164 -10.82 -27.14 -0.85
N SER A 165 -12.10 -27.49 -0.81
CA SER A 165 -13.20 -26.59 -1.18
C SER A 165 -13.22 -25.31 -0.32
N THR A 166 -12.95 -25.40 0.98
CA THR A 166 -12.90 -24.27 1.89
C THR A 166 -11.69 -23.38 1.60
N LYS A 167 -10.54 -23.98 1.27
CA LYS A 167 -9.33 -23.22 0.87
C LYS A 167 -9.57 -22.44 -0.42
N VAL A 168 -10.23 -23.06 -1.40
CA VAL A 168 -10.64 -22.39 -2.65
C VAL A 168 -11.63 -21.26 -2.37
N PHE A 169 -12.58 -21.46 -1.48
CA PHE A 169 -13.53 -20.42 -1.08
C PHE A 169 -12.83 -19.21 -0.45
N LEU A 170 -11.88 -19.44 0.45
CA LEU A 170 -11.09 -18.36 1.07
C LEU A 170 -10.24 -17.60 0.03
N SER A 171 -9.61 -18.30 -0.91
CA SER A 171 -8.87 -17.68 -2.00
C SER A 171 -9.78 -16.82 -2.88
N ASN A 172 -10.93 -17.35 -3.28
CA ASN A 172 -11.91 -16.60 -4.07
C ASN A 172 -12.44 -15.37 -3.32
N THR A 173 -12.61 -15.47 -2.00
CA THR A 173 -12.99 -14.33 -1.16
C THR A 173 -11.90 -13.24 -1.15
N ALA A 174 -10.63 -13.64 -1.03
CA ALA A 174 -9.50 -12.72 -1.11
C ALA A 174 -9.45 -11.99 -2.47
N ASP A 175 -9.69 -12.73 -3.57
CA ASP A 175 -9.73 -12.17 -4.92
C ASP A 175 -10.92 -11.22 -5.11
N ALA A 176 -12.09 -11.55 -4.54
CA ALA A 176 -13.26 -10.70 -4.58
C ALA A 176 -13.01 -9.37 -3.84
N VAL A 177 -12.48 -9.42 -2.61
CA VAL A 177 -12.15 -8.22 -1.83
C VAL A 177 -11.07 -7.38 -2.55
N SER A 178 -10.04 -8.04 -3.09
CA SER A 178 -9.00 -7.36 -3.90
C SER A 178 -9.59 -6.67 -5.13
N THR A 179 -10.62 -7.25 -5.74
CA THR A 179 -11.32 -6.66 -6.88
C THR A 179 -12.11 -5.41 -6.47
N ILE A 180 -12.79 -5.44 -5.32
CA ILE A 180 -13.47 -4.26 -4.76
C ILE A 180 -12.47 -3.12 -4.52
N VAL A 181 -11.30 -3.44 -3.95
CA VAL A 181 -10.23 -2.45 -3.74
C VAL A 181 -9.78 -1.84 -5.07
N ARG A 182 -9.61 -2.64 -6.13
CA ARG A 182 -9.27 -2.11 -7.47
C ARG A 182 -10.34 -1.16 -8.00
N TRP A 183 -11.63 -1.45 -7.77
CA TRP A 183 -12.70 -0.54 -8.16
C TRP A 183 -12.61 0.79 -7.43
N ILE A 184 -12.38 0.76 -6.10
CA ILE A 184 -12.17 1.96 -5.31
C ILE A 184 -10.95 2.75 -5.83
N ILE A 185 -9.83 2.07 -6.09
CA ILE A 185 -8.61 2.70 -6.64
C ILE A 185 -8.87 3.35 -8.01
N ASN A 186 -9.73 2.78 -8.84
CA ASN A 186 -10.10 3.40 -10.12
C ASN A 186 -10.87 4.73 -9.96
N LEU A 187 -11.45 4.99 -8.79
CA LEU A 187 -12.05 6.28 -8.43
C LEU A 187 -11.03 7.30 -7.91
N ALA A 188 -9.76 6.90 -7.73
CA ALA A 188 -8.70 7.77 -7.22
C ALA A 188 -8.58 9.13 -7.94
N PRO A 189 -8.73 9.25 -9.27
CA PRO A 189 -8.68 10.55 -9.93
C PRO A 189 -9.69 11.56 -9.37
N PHE A 190 -10.90 11.11 -9.06
CA PHE A 190 -11.95 11.94 -8.48
C PHE A 190 -11.73 12.18 -6.97
N GLY A 191 -11.32 11.14 -6.25
CA GLY A 191 -11.01 11.27 -4.83
C GLY A 191 -9.85 12.22 -4.57
N ILE A 192 -8.76 12.10 -5.35
CA ILE A 192 -7.59 12.96 -5.24
C ILE A 192 -7.92 14.39 -5.68
N MET A 193 -8.73 14.56 -6.71
CA MET A 193 -9.25 15.88 -7.11
C MET A 193 -9.96 16.57 -5.92
N GLY A 194 -10.84 15.86 -5.21
CA GLY A 194 -11.54 16.39 -4.04
C GLY A 194 -10.62 16.71 -2.87
N LEU A 195 -9.62 15.84 -2.59
CA LEU A 195 -8.63 16.09 -1.54
C LEU A 195 -7.76 17.31 -1.85
N VAL A 196 -7.28 17.43 -3.09
CA VAL A 196 -6.47 18.56 -3.54
C VAL A 196 -7.28 19.85 -3.48
N PHE A 197 -8.54 19.82 -3.96
CA PHE A 197 -9.47 20.94 -3.85
C PHE A 197 -9.59 21.41 -2.39
N THR A 198 -9.86 20.48 -1.47
CA THR A 198 -9.99 20.79 -0.03
C THR A 198 -8.73 21.44 0.52
N ASN A 199 -7.58 20.85 0.21
CA ASN A 199 -6.30 21.34 0.71
C ASN A 199 -5.94 22.75 0.16
N VAL A 200 -6.20 23.01 -1.13
CA VAL A 200 -5.92 24.32 -1.73
C VAL A 200 -6.86 25.39 -1.20
N VAL A 201 -8.15 25.08 -1.03
CA VAL A 201 -9.13 26.02 -0.46
C VAL A 201 -8.80 26.36 1.01
N SER A 202 -8.38 25.34 1.80
CA SER A 202 -8.08 25.55 3.22
C SER A 202 -6.73 26.22 3.47
N ASN A 203 -5.71 25.91 2.68
CA ASN A 203 -4.31 26.31 2.96
C ASN A 203 -3.67 27.16 1.85
N GLY A 204 -4.38 27.40 0.75
CA GLY A 204 -3.85 28.13 -0.39
C GLY A 204 -2.79 27.36 -1.19
N LEU A 205 -2.12 28.06 -2.14
CA LEU A 205 -1.11 27.44 -3.01
C LEU A 205 0.22 27.10 -2.30
N ALA A 206 0.45 27.66 -1.10
CA ALA A 206 1.65 27.36 -0.30
C ALA A 206 1.82 25.87 -0.01
N ILE A 207 0.70 25.11 0.01
CA ILE A 207 0.71 23.67 0.22
C ILE A 207 1.55 22.93 -0.83
N PHE A 208 1.53 23.36 -2.10
CA PHE A 208 2.28 22.70 -3.16
C PHE A 208 3.80 22.80 -2.98
N THR A 209 4.27 23.92 -2.47
CA THR A 209 5.71 24.11 -2.18
C THR A 209 6.13 23.22 -1.01
N GLN A 210 5.28 23.04 -0.01
CA GLN A 210 5.57 22.18 1.14
C GLN A 210 5.45 20.70 0.78
N TYR A 211 4.37 20.30 0.07
CA TYR A 211 4.24 18.91 -0.40
C TYR A 211 5.27 18.56 -1.46
N GLY A 212 5.71 19.49 -2.29
CA GLY A 212 6.79 19.27 -3.27
C GLY A 212 8.10 18.87 -2.57
N LYS A 213 8.44 19.54 -1.47
CA LYS A 213 9.60 19.17 -0.62
C LYS A 213 9.41 17.81 0.04
N LEU A 214 8.21 17.53 0.57
CA LEU A 214 7.87 16.24 1.15
C LEU A 214 7.98 15.12 0.12
N LEU A 215 7.44 15.32 -1.08
CA LEU A 215 7.53 14.35 -2.17
C LEU A 215 8.97 14.09 -2.59
N LEU A 216 9.80 15.14 -2.69
CA LEU A 216 11.23 15.01 -2.97
C LEU A 216 11.94 14.21 -1.88
N LEU A 217 11.63 14.49 -0.62
CA LEU A 217 12.19 13.77 0.52
C LEU A 217 11.77 12.30 0.51
N LEU A 218 10.47 12.04 0.33
CA LEU A 218 9.90 10.70 0.29
C LEU A 218 10.49 9.86 -0.86
N VAL A 219 10.44 10.39 -2.09
CA VAL A 219 11.02 9.71 -3.26
C VAL A 219 12.53 9.52 -3.10
N GLY A 220 13.23 10.52 -2.57
CA GLY A 220 14.66 10.44 -2.28
C GLY A 220 14.97 9.33 -1.26
N THR A 221 14.21 9.24 -0.18
CA THR A 221 14.34 8.20 0.84
C THR A 221 14.05 6.81 0.27
N MET A 222 12.99 6.67 -0.54
CA MET A 222 12.66 5.41 -1.23
C MET A 222 13.78 4.97 -2.19
N LEU A 223 14.34 5.89 -2.97
CA LEU A 223 15.47 5.60 -3.86
C LEU A 223 16.72 5.24 -3.07
N PHE A 224 16.99 5.92 -1.96
CA PHE A 224 18.11 5.58 -1.07
C PHE A 224 17.94 4.18 -0.47
N MET A 225 16.72 3.84 -0.02
CA MET A 225 16.42 2.49 0.45
C MET A 225 16.67 1.44 -0.65
N ALA A 226 16.16 1.67 -1.86
CA ALA A 226 16.26 0.74 -2.97
C ALA A 226 17.69 0.59 -3.54
N LEU A 227 18.48 1.66 -3.58
CA LEU A 227 19.78 1.69 -4.25
C LEU A 227 20.97 1.59 -3.29
N VAL A 228 20.77 1.82 -1.99
CA VAL A 228 21.85 1.77 -0.99
C VAL A 228 21.56 0.71 0.07
N ILE A 229 20.47 0.83 0.80
CA ILE A 229 20.20 -0.02 1.95
C ILE A 229 19.91 -1.48 1.54
N ASN A 230 18.97 -1.69 0.61
CA ASN A 230 18.64 -3.03 0.14
C ASN A 230 19.86 -3.74 -0.50
N PRO A 231 20.67 -3.08 -1.35
CA PRO A 231 21.94 -3.65 -1.81
C PRO A 231 22.90 -4.02 -0.69
N ILE A 232 23.03 -3.20 0.37
CA ILE A 232 23.88 -3.52 1.51
C ILE A 232 23.38 -4.79 2.22
N ILE A 233 22.08 -4.89 2.48
CA ILE A 233 21.48 -6.08 3.10
C ILE A 233 21.76 -7.33 2.23
N ILE A 234 21.54 -7.23 0.91
CA ILE A 234 21.82 -8.33 -0.03
C ILE A 234 23.30 -8.71 0.00
N PHE A 235 24.21 -7.72 0.00
CA PHE A 235 25.65 -7.96 0.07
C PHE A 235 26.06 -8.69 1.34
N ILE A 236 25.49 -8.32 2.50
CA ILE A 236 25.78 -8.98 3.78
C ILE A 236 25.37 -10.46 3.73
N TYR A 237 24.21 -10.78 3.14
CA TYR A 237 23.70 -12.15 3.07
C TYR A 237 24.38 -13.00 1.98
N LEU A 238 24.52 -12.46 0.77
CA LEU A 238 25.02 -13.21 -0.39
C LEU A 238 26.56 -13.08 -0.59
N ARG A 239 27.18 -12.08 0.02
CA ARG A 239 28.62 -11.73 -0.14
C ARG A 239 29.08 -11.61 -1.58
N CYS A 240 28.18 -11.19 -2.46
CA CYS A 240 28.46 -10.93 -3.87
C CYS A 240 27.91 -9.55 -4.28
N ASN A 241 28.34 -9.04 -5.44
CA ASN A 241 27.85 -7.75 -5.92
C ASN A 241 26.32 -7.77 -6.12
N PRO A 242 25.55 -6.97 -5.35
CA PRO A 242 24.09 -6.99 -5.41
C PRO A 242 23.51 -6.23 -6.61
N TYR A 243 24.26 -5.29 -7.19
CA TYR A 243 23.73 -4.36 -8.19
C TYR A 243 23.22 -5.02 -9.48
N PRO A 244 23.83 -6.08 -10.03
CA PRO A 244 23.26 -6.77 -11.18
C PRO A 244 21.84 -7.29 -10.92
N LEU A 245 21.60 -7.81 -9.70
CA LEU A 245 20.28 -8.28 -9.28
C LEU A 245 19.32 -7.10 -9.08
N VAL A 246 19.74 -6.05 -8.38
CA VAL A 246 18.94 -4.86 -8.10
C VAL A 246 18.48 -4.19 -9.40
N PHE A 247 19.39 -3.95 -10.33
CA PHE A 247 19.04 -3.34 -11.62
C PHE A 247 18.15 -4.26 -12.48
N ARG A 248 18.33 -5.57 -12.39
CA ARG A 248 17.45 -6.52 -13.07
C ARG A 248 16.03 -6.45 -12.49
N CYS A 249 15.88 -6.43 -11.15
CA CYS A 249 14.60 -6.27 -10.49
C CYS A 249 13.93 -4.94 -10.86
N LEU A 250 14.67 -3.83 -10.83
CA LEU A 250 14.15 -2.52 -11.21
C LEU A 250 13.70 -2.48 -12.67
N ARG A 251 14.44 -3.08 -13.57
CA ARG A 251 14.12 -3.09 -15.01
C ARG A 251 12.93 -4.01 -15.33
N GLU A 252 12.90 -5.23 -14.77
CA GLU A 252 11.86 -6.22 -15.12
C GLU A 252 10.56 -6.04 -14.33
N SER A 253 10.65 -5.58 -13.08
CA SER A 253 9.52 -5.44 -12.17
C SER A 253 9.24 -3.99 -11.76
N GLY A 254 10.26 -3.18 -11.51
CA GLY A 254 10.10 -1.82 -10.99
C GLY A 254 9.28 -0.92 -11.91
N LEU A 255 9.52 -0.98 -13.22
CA LEU A 255 8.71 -0.22 -14.20
C LEU A 255 7.24 -0.64 -14.16
N THR A 256 6.98 -1.94 -14.13
CA THR A 256 5.60 -2.46 -14.06
C THR A 256 4.95 -2.06 -12.73
N ALA A 257 5.66 -2.17 -11.62
CA ALA A 257 5.19 -1.75 -10.30
C ALA A 257 4.85 -0.25 -10.27
N PHE A 258 5.72 0.58 -10.84
CA PHE A 258 5.51 2.03 -10.94
C PHE A 258 4.24 2.38 -11.71
N PHE A 259 4.01 1.77 -12.87
CA PHE A 259 2.84 2.06 -13.70
C PHE A 259 1.55 1.44 -13.15
N THR A 260 1.60 0.23 -12.60
CA THR A 260 0.42 -0.43 -12.05
C THR A 260 0.06 0.08 -10.66
N ARG A 261 1.03 0.58 -9.88
CA ARG A 261 0.91 0.99 -8.47
C ARG A 261 0.20 -0.05 -7.61
N SER A 262 0.33 -1.29 -7.98
CA SER A 262 -0.32 -2.40 -7.31
C SER A 262 0.71 -3.50 -7.11
N SER A 263 1.12 -3.71 -5.88
CA SER A 263 1.98 -4.84 -5.51
C SER A 263 1.33 -6.17 -5.92
N ALA A 264 0.01 -6.29 -5.74
CA ALA A 264 -0.73 -7.47 -6.14
C ALA A 264 -0.73 -7.70 -7.67
N ALA A 265 -0.91 -6.65 -8.47
CA ALA A 265 -0.84 -6.75 -9.93
C ALA A 265 0.58 -7.09 -10.42
N ASN A 266 1.61 -6.80 -9.62
CA ASN A 266 3.00 -7.08 -9.95
C ASN A 266 3.45 -8.50 -9.52
N ILE A 267 2.64 -9.23 -8.74
CA ILE A 267 2.94 -10.59 -8.29
C ILE A 267 3.32 -11.51 -9.47
N PRO A 268 2.54 -11.62 -10.56
CA PRO A 268 2.89 -12.50 -11.68
C PRO A 268 4.22 -12.13 -12.34
N VAL A 269 4.52 -10.83 -12.43
CA VAL A 269 5.79 -10.34 -13.03
C VAL A 269 6.98 -10.74 -12.16
N ASN A 270 6.85 -10.56 -10.83
CA ASN A 270 7.89 -10.97 -9.89
C ASN A 270 8.09 -12.49 -9.88
N MET A 271 7.00 -13.27 -9.94
CA MET A 271 7.09 -14.74 -10.02
C MET A 271 7.80 -15.20 -11.30
N ALA A 272 7.45 -14.63 -12.46
CA ALA A 272 8.11 -14.92 -13.73
C ALA A 272 9.61 -14.53 -13.70
N MET A 273 9.96 -13.45 -13.02
CA MET A 273 11.35 -13.07 -12.81
C MET A 273 12.08 -14.08 -11.92
N CYS A 274 11.46 -14.55 -10.82
CA CYS A 274 12.03 -15.58 -9.95
C CYS A 274 12.26 -16.89 -10.70
N GLU A 275 11.33 -17.28 -11.59
CA GLU A 275 11.48 -18.45 -12.46
C GLU A 275 12.68 -18.31 -13.40
N LYS A 276 12.86 -17.15 -14.04
CA LYS A 276 14.03 -16.86 -14.90
C LYS A 276 15.35 -16.84 -14.11
N LEU A 277 15.31 -16.58 -12.82
CA LEU A 277 16.45 -16.65 -11.91
C LEU A 277 16.74 -18.08 -11.42
N GLY A 278 15.90 -19.06 -11.77
CA GLY A 278 16.05 -20.46 -11.37
C GLY A 278 15.73 -20.71 -9.91
N LEU A 279 14.92 -19.86 -9.26
CA LEU A 279 14.51 -20.03 -7.87
C LEU A 279 13.46 -21.14 -7.72
N ASP A 280 13.41 -21.74 -6.55
CA ASP A 280 12.44 -22.78 -6.20
C ASP A 280 11.00 -22.25 -6.28
N LYS A 281 10.18 -22.89 -7.11
CA LYS A 281 8.79 -22.51 -7.38
C LYS A 281 7.92 -22.54 -6.12
N ASP A 282 8.07 -23.52 -5.27
CA ASP A 282 7.29 -23.64 -4.03
C ASP A 282 7.63 -22.50 -3.07
N PHE A 283 8.88 -22.05 -3.09
CA PHE A 283 9.34 -20.94 -2.27
C PHE A 283 8.84 -19.58 -2.77
N TYR A 284 9.06 -19.23 -4.04
CA TYR A 284 8.66 -17.90 -4.53
C TYR A 284 7.16 -17.75 -4.71
N SER A 285 6.41 -18.85 -4.94
CA SER A 285 4.96 -18.80 -5.04
C SER A 285 4.28 -18.36 -3.75
N VAL A 286 4.94 -18.52 -2.62
CA VAL A 286 4.48 -18.08 -1.30
C VAL A 286 5.11 -16.75 -0.89
N SER A 287 6.43 -16.62 -1.03
CA SER A 287 7.14 -15.42 -0.58
C SER A 287 6.73 -14.17 -1.37
N ILE A 288 6.57 -14.24 -2.70
CA ILE A 288 6.22 -13.07 -3.50
C ILE A 288 4.84 -12.50 -3.14
N PRO A 289 3.75 -13.29 -3.08
CA PRO A 289 2.44 -12.77 -2.64
C PRO A 289 2.46 -12.22 -1.21
N LEU A 290 3.20 -12.86 -0.31
CA LEU A 290 3.33 -12.36 1.05
C LEU A 290 4.08 -11.02 1.09
N GLY A 291 5.25 -10.93 0.42
CA GLY A 291 6.02 -9.69 0.35
C GLY A 291 5.19 -8.55 -0.22
N ALA A 292 4.33 -8.83 -1.19
CA ALA A 292 3.42 -7.83 -1.75
C ALA A 292 2.40 -7.29 -0.73
N THR A 293 2.20 -7.97 0.40
CA THR A 293 1.22 -7.59 1.44
C THR A 293 1.85 -7.06 2.72
N ILE A 294 2.97 -7.63 3.17
CA ILE A 294 3.57 -7.29 4.48
C ILE A 294 4.91 -6.55 4.38
N ASN A 295 5.57 -6.55 3.24
CA ASN A 295 6.84 -5.85 3.04
C ASN A 295 6.62 -4.59 2.19
N MET A 296 6.13 -3.53 2.80
CA MET A 296 5.83 -2.26 2.16
C MET A 296 6.82 -1.19 2.61
N ASP A 297 8.11 -1.35 2.26
CA ASP A 297 9.18 -0.42 2.63
C ASP A 297 8.89 1.04 2.20
N GLY A 298 8.06 1.24 1.17
CA GLY A 298 7.65 2.56 0.73
C GLY A 298 6.50 3.18 1.52
N ALA A 299 5.84 2.40 2.39
CA ALA A 299 4.76 2.86 3.26
C ALA A 299 5.21 2.98 4.73
N ALA A 300 6.36 2.39 5.07
CA ALA A 300 7.01 2.49 6.37
C ALA A 300 7.75 3.84 6.48
#